data_6894e693ce6e505479412e5327d35b8d
#
_entry.id   6894e693ce6e505479412e5327d35b8d
#
_cell.length_a   1.000
_cell.length_b   1.000
_cell.length_c   1.000
_cell.angle_alpha   90.00
_cell.angle_beta   90.00
_cell.angle_gamma   90.00
#
_symmetry.space_group_name_H-M   'P 1'
#
loop_
_entity.id
_entity.type
_entity.pdbx_description
1 polymer ?
#
loop_
_entity_poly.entity_id
_entity_poly.type
_entity_poly.pdbx_seq_one_letter_code
_entity_poly.pdbx_strand_id
1 'polypeptide(L)'
;MRAPNRMGTVSSFFTYWNGPNFYSEGWNELDIEIVPSIMDSPFSMNAIYGDGEKKNESHDYTHHFDPLDDWHIYEMVWHPDFIAWSIDGHEVRRIHGKDPAVRYMNKGQSLMMNFWTPTFDAWGHGFHPVDMPWYCIFDYVETYTYDHATNGFEFHWKDNFDTFDTSRWHKSDNTTFDHNSTIFRSS
;
A
#
# COMPACT_ATOMS: atom_id res chain seq x y z
N MET A 1 -4.44 -10.40 -2.15
CA MET A 1 -3.87 -9.87 -3.43
C MET A 1 -2.98 -10.94 -4.06
N ARG A 2 -2.94 -10.98 -5.39
CA ARG A 2 -2.00 -11.78 -6.16
C ARG A 2 -1.22 -10.85 -7.08
N ALA A 3 0.08 -10.71 -6.82
CA ALA A 3 0.98 -9.87 -7.60
C ALA A 3 1.72 -10.69 -8.66
N PRO A 4 1.86 -10.20 -9.89
CA PRO A 4 2.56 -10.93 -10.94
C PRO A 4 4.09 -10.85 -10.75
N ASN A 5 4.79 -11.93 -11.03
CA ASN A 5 6.26 -11.94 -11.07
C ASN A 5 6.75 -11.27 -12.37
N ARG A 6 6.76 -9.95 -12.39
CA ARG A 6 7.18 -9.14 -13.55
C ARG A 6 8.10 -8.03 -13.12
N MET A 7 9.38 -8.14 -13.49
CA MET A 7 10.41 -7.14 -13.21
C MET A 7 9.99 -5.76 -13.71
N GLY A 8 10.30 -4.73 -12.94
CA GLY A 8 9.97 -3.35 -13.26
C GLY A 8 8.50 -2.97 -13.07
N THR A 9 7.73 -3.79 -12.35
CA THR A 9 6.36 -3.48 -11.94
C THR A 9 6.22 -3.38 -10.44
N VAL A 10 5.19 -2.69 -9.98
CA VAL A 10 4.81 -2.58 -8.56
C VAL A 10 3.32 -2.85 -8.43
N SER A 11 2.96 -3.77 -7.55
CA SER A 11 1.59 -4.02 -7.13
C SER A 11 1.39 -3.46 -5.74
N SER A 12 0.50 -2.46 -5.59
CA SER A 12 0.36 -1.73 -4.33
C SER A 12 -1.04 -1.83 -3.76
N PHE A 13 -1.07 -1.94 -2.43
CA PHE A 13 -2.25 -1.81 -1.57
C PHE A 13 -1.86 -0.85 -0.44
N PHE A 14 -2.47 0.32 -0.37
CA PHE A 14 -2.01 1.37 0.52
C PHE A 14 -3.15 2.26 1.00
N THR A 15 -2.88 3.01 2.05
CA THR A 15 -3.77 4.07 2.54
C THR A 15 -3.09 5.41 2.40
N TYR A 16 -3.85 6.45 2.05
CA TYR A 16 -3.29 7.76 1.76
C TYR A 16 -4.24 8.89 2.16
N TRP A 17 -3.69 9.92 2.81
CA TRP A 17 -4.37 11.19 3.02
C TRP A 17 -3.95 12.20 1.96
N ASN A 18 -4.91 12.63 1.15
CA ASN A 18 -4.74 13.57 0.05
C ASN A 18 -5.36 14.94 0.32
N GLY A 19 -5.39 15.35 1.57
CA GLY A 19 -5.91 16.67 1.95
C GLY A 19 -5.09 17.83 1.38
N PRO A 20 -5.60 19.07 1.45
CA PRO A 20 -4.88 20.24 1.00
C PRO A 20 -3.59 20.40 1.81
N ASN A 21 -2.53 20.88 1.17
CA ASN A 21 -1.24 21.16 1.82
C ASN A 21 -0.60 19.97 2.54
N PHE A 22 -0.76 18.76 2.00
CA PHE A 22 -0.27 17.52 2.64
C PHE A 22 1.22 17.56 3.02
N TYR A 23 2.06 18.34 2.34
CA TYR A 23 3.47 18.53 2.73
C TYR A 23 3.62 19.32 4.02
N SER A 24 2.81 20.35 4.24
CA SER A 24 2.90 21.23 5.42
C SER A 24 1.98 20.81 6.57
N GLU A 25 0.89 20.12 6.27
CA GLU A 25 -0.10 19.68 7.26
C GLU A 25 0.06 18.24 7.72
N GLY A 26 1.03 17.52 7.15
CA GLY A 26 1.37 16.17 7.50
C GLY A 26 0.97 15.15 6.45
N TRP A 27 1.95 14.57 5.77
CA TRP A 27 1.76 13.40 4.94
C TRP A 27 1.35 12.21 5.81
N ASN A 28 0.35 11.44 5.39
CA ASN A 28 -0.04 10.20 6.06
C ASN A 28 -0.33 9.14 5.01
N GLU A 29 0.50 8.08 5.00
CA GLU A 29 0.42 6.98 4.05
C GLU A 29 0.99 5.71 4.68
N LEU A 30 0.33 4.60 4.48
CA LEU A 30 0.81 3.27 4.86
C LEU A 30 0.79 2.39 3.62
N ASP A 31 1.92 1.77 3.31
CA ASP A 31 2.10 1.03 2.08
C ASP A 31 2.38 -0.44 2.29
N ILE A 32 1.81 -1.23 1.41
CA ILE A 32 2.23 -2.56 1.01
C ILE A 32 2.50 -2.52 -0.49
N GLU A 33 3.73 -2.84 -0.87
CA GLU A 33 4.12 -2.85 -2.27
C GLU A 33 4.90 -4.13 -2.59
N ILE A 34 4.48 -4.80 -3.65
CA ILE A 34 5.19 -5.96 -4.19
C ILE A 34 6.03 -5.49 -5.36
N VAL A 35 7.35 -5.64 -5.22
CA VAL A 35 8.38 -5.10 -6.13
C VAL A 35 9.28 -6.22 -6.64
N PRO A 36 8.92 -6.95 -7.71
CA PRO A 36 9.67 -8.10 -8.19
C PRO A 36 11.13 -7.81 -8.54
N SER A 37 11.46 -6.55 -8.85
CA SER A 37 12.84 -6.12 -9.13
C SER A 37 13.77 -6.22 -7.92
N ILE A 38 13.23 -6.32 -6.71
CA ILE A 38 14.01 -6.55 -5.47
C ILE A 38 13.96 -8.05 -5.14
N MET A 39 14.74 -8.83 -5.87
CA MET A 39 14.66 -10.29 -5.93
C MET A 39 14.72 -11.01 -4.58
N ASP A 40 15.52 -10.51 -3.64
CA ASP A 40 15.71 -11.14 -2.33
C ASP A 40 14.66 -10.68 -1.28
N SER A 41 13.90 -9.65 -1.59
CA SER A 41 12.95 -9.02 -0.68
C SER A 41 11.86 -8.25 -1.45
N PRO A 42 11.05 -8.92 -2.26
CA PRO A 42 10.08 -8.23 -3.12
C PRO A 42 8.90 -7.59 -2.37
N PHE A 43 8.78 -7.81 -1.07
CA PHE A 43 7.73 -7.22 -0.25
C PHE A 43 8.25 -6.00 0.52
N SER A 44 7.70 -4.85 0.17
CA SER A 44 8.02 -3.53 0.73
C SER A 44 6.90 -3.04 1.63
N MET A 45 7.26 -2.50 2.78
CA MET A 45 6.37 -1.89 3.77
C MET A 45 6.86 -0.49 4.09
N ASN A 46 5.99 0.50 4.01
CA ASN A 46 6.36 1.87 4.32
C ASN A 46 5.31 2.57 5.17
N ALA A 47 5.76 3.48 6.03
CA ALA A 47 4.94 4.48 6.67
C ALA A 47 5.51 5.86 6.33
N ILE A 48 4.78 6.62 5.52
CA ILE A 48 5.17 7.97 5.12
C ILE A 48 4.38 8.96 5.95
N TYR A 49 5.09 9.86 6.61
CA TYR A 49 4.49 10.85 7.49
C TYR A 49 5.13 12.22 7.35
N GLY A 50 4.34 13.25 7.57
CA GLY A 50 4.82 14.62 7.64
C GLY A 50 4.91 15.10 9.08
N ASP A 51 5.99 15.79 9.41
CA ASP A 51 6.21 16.43 10.72
C ASP A 51 6.05 17.97 10.66
N GLY A 52 5.26 18.46 9.71
CA GLY A 52 4.94 19.86 9.46
C GLY A 52 5.70 20.49 8.29
N GLU A 53 6.97 20.21 8.10
CA GLU A 53 7.77 20.79 7.00
C GLU A 53 8.40 19.73 6.08
N LYS A 54 8.45 18.49 6.54
CA LYS A 54 9.14 17.40 5.85
C LYS A 54 8.25 16.21 5.66
N LYS A 55 8.44 15.55 4.52
CA LYS A 55 8.04 14.18 4.30
C LYS A 55 9.14 13.29 4.87
N ASN A 56 8.78 12.35 5.74
CA ASN A 56 9.66 11.35 6.31
C ASN A 56 9.14 9.97 5.97
N GLU A 57 10.01 8.99 5.95
CA GLU A 57 9.67 7.62 5.63
C GLU A 57 10.26 6.67 6.67
N SER A 58 9.46 5.68 7.07
CA SER A 58 9.89 4.51 7.80
C SER A 58 9.69 3.30 6.89
N HIS A 59 10.69 2.99 6.08
CA HIS A 59 10.67 2.00 5.04
C HIS A 59 11.40 0.73 5.47
N ASP A 60 10.87 -0.45 5.08
CA ASP A 60 11.51 -1.73 5.34
C ASP A 60 11.08 -2.77 4.29
N TYR A 61 11.89 -3.81 4.13
CA TYR A 61 11.63 -4.94 3.26
C TYR A 61 11.60 -6.23 4.07
N THR A 62 10.67 -7.12 3.75
CA THR A 62 10.66 -8.47 4.32
C THR A 62 11.57 -9.40 3.52
N HIS A 63 12.48 -10.05 4.24
CA HIS A 63 13.32 -11.12 3.71
C HIS A 63 12.64 -12.48 3.88
N HIS A 64 12.96 -13.44 3.01
CA HIS A 64 12.51 -14.84 3.10
C HIS A 64 11.02 -15.10 2.89
N PHE A 65 10.31 -14.18 2.24
CA PHE A 65 8.94 -14.36 1.80
C PHE A 65 8.84 -14.08 0.30
N ASP A 66 8.23 -15.00 -0.44
CA ASP A 66 7.97 -14.81 -1.87
C ASP A 66 6.48 -14.51 -2.09
N PRO A 67 6.12 -13.24 -2.36
CA PRO A 67 4.74 -12.83 -2.57
C PRO A 67 4.27 -12.99 -4.02
N LEU A 68 5.08 -13.59 -4.89
CA LEU A 68 4.89 -13.52 -6.34
C LEU A 68 4.06 -14.68 -6.87
N ASP A 69 3.18 -14.38 -7.82
CA ASP A 69 2.34 -15.34 -8.57
C ASP A 69 1.38 -16.20 -7.72
N ASP A 70 1.27 -15.97 -6.41
CA ASP A 70 0.35 -16.67 -5.52
C ASP A 70 -0.57 -15.72 -4.75
N TRP A 71 -1.59 -16.28 -4.11
CA TRP A 71 -2.54 -15.54 -3.30
C TRP A 71 -2.06 -15.43 -1.87
N HIS A 72 -1.97 -14.20 -1.38
CA HIS A 72 -1.64 -13.91 0.01
C HIS A 72 -2.62 -12.90 0.61
N ILE A 73 -2.84 -13.01 1.92
CA ILE A 73 -3.59 -12.04 2.71
C ILE A 73 -2.59 -11.05 3.29
N TYR A 74 -2.74 -9.79 2.90
CA TYR A 74 -1.93 -8.69 3.41
C TYR A 74 -2.77 -7.84 4.34
N GLU A 75 -2.19 -7.45 5.46
CA GLU A 75 -2.87 -6.67 6.47
C GLU A 75 -1.99 -5.51 6.93
N MET A 76 -2.61 -4.35 7.10
CA MET A 76 -2.02 -3.18 7.77
C MET A 76 -2.87 -2.86 9.00
N VAL A 77 -2.22 -2.75 10.15
CA VAL A 77 -2.84 -2.37 11.41
C VAL A 77 -2.35 -0.98 11.79
N TRP A 78 -3.27 -0.04 11.81
CA TRP A 78 -3.01 1.30 12.32
C TRP A 78 -3.69 1.45 13.67
N HIS A 79 -2.92 1.29 14.73
CA HIS A 79 -3.32 1.43 16.13
C HIS A 79 -2.72 2.72 16.72
N PRO A 80 -3.35 3.37 17.71
CA PRO A 80 -2.77 4.56 18.35
C PRO A 80 -1.35 4.37 18.92
N ASP A 81 -1.01 3.15 19.33
CA ASP A 81 0.27 2.83 19.96
C ASP A 81 1.27 2.12 19.04
N PHE A 82 0.87 1.71 17.83
CA PHE A 82 1.74 1.04 16.89
C PHE A 82 1.16 1.02 15.47
N ILE A 83 2.03 0.77 14.51
CA ILE A 83 1.66 0.38 13.15
C ILE A 83 2.27 -0.98 12.88
N ALA A 84 1.50 -1.91 12.29
CA ALA A 84 2.01 -3.24 11.99
C ALA A 84 1.57 -3.73 10.60
N TRP A 85 2.36 -4.63 10.03
CA TRP A 85 2.07 -5.33 8.78
C TRP A 85 2.12 -6.83 9.01
N SER A 86 1.16 -7.53 8.42
CA SER A 86 1.08 -8.98 8.47
C SER A 86 0.88 -9.58 7.09
N ILE A 87 1.36 -10.81 6.90
CA ILE A 87 1.14 -11.63 5.73
C ILE A 87 0.62 -12.97 6.20
N ASP A 88 -0.53 -13.40 5.66
CA ASP A 88 -1.19 -14.66 6.00
C ASP A 88 -1.34 -14.88 7.52
N GLY A 89 -1.68 -13.78 8.24
CA GLY A 89 -1.86 -13.77 9.68
C GLY A 89 -0.56 -13.76 10.51
N HIS A 90 0.60 -13.68 9.87
CA HIS A 90 1.89 -13.57 10.56
C HIS A 90 2.39 -12.13 10.50
N GLU A 91 2.58 -11.51 11.67
CA GLU A 91 3.16 -10.17 11.75
C GLU A 91 4.62 -10.21 11.28
N VAL A 92 4.93 -9.39 10.27
CA VAL A 92 6.27 -9.30 9.67
C VAL A 92 7.00 -8.02 10.05
N ARG A 93 6.25 -6.99 10.45
CA ARG A 93 6.83 -5.71 10.88
C ARG A 93 5.94 -5.02 11.89
N ARG A 94 6.57 -4.33 12.86
CA ARG A 94 5.89 -3.45 13.81
C ARG A 94 6.73 -2.20 14.08
N ILE A 95 6.07 -1.04 13.99
CA ILE A 95 6.60 0.26 14.46
C ILE A 95 5.91 0.57 15.78
N HIS A 96 6.69 0.86 16.81
CA HIS A 96 6.16 1.13 18.15
C HIS A 96 5.81 2.61 18.36
N GLY A 97 4.89 2.91 19.28
CA GLY A 97 4.33 4.23 19.53
C GLY A 97 5.27 5.38 19.89
N LYS A 98 6.53 5.08 20.18
CA LYS A 98 7.57 6.12 20.36
C LYS A 98 8.15 6.63 19.04
N ASP A 99 7.95 5.88 17.97
CA ASP A 99 8.42 6.24 16.63
C ASP A 99 7.60 7.44 16.11
N PRO A 100 8.24 8.43 15.48
CA PRO A 100 7.55 9.55 14.85
C PRO A 100 6.48 9.12 13.83
N ALA A 101 6.67 8.01 13.10
CA ALA A 101 5.69 7.49 12.15
C ALA A 101 4.32 7.24 12.82
N VAL A 102 4.30 6.61 14.00
CA VAL A 102 3.05 6.39 14.75
C VAL A 102 2.44 7.70 15.23
N ARG A 103 3.28 8.59 15.75
CA ARG A 103 2.83 9.87 16.32
C ARG A 103 2.21 10.81 15.27
N TYR A 104 2.78 10.87 14.08
CA TYR A 104 2.34 11.77 13.02
C TYR A 104 1.30 11.13 12.07
N MET A 105 1.06 9.84 12.17
CA MET A 105 -0.02 9.17 11.45
C MET A 105 -1.36 9.44 12.14
N ASN A 106 -1.98 10.59 11.82
CA ASN A 106 -3.15 11.11 12.54
C ASN A 106 -4.24 11.69 11.65
N LYS A 107 -4.15 11.50 10.34
CA LYS A 107 -5.15 11.96 9.37
C LYS A 107 -5.98 10.79 8.86
N GLY A 108 -7.27 11.02 8.64
CA GLY A 108 -8.12 10.03 7.97
C GLY A 108 -7.63 9.74 6.57
N GLN A 109 -7.47 8.48 6.21
CA GLN A 109 -6.87 8.03 4.96
C GLN A 109 -7.89 7.33 4.08
N SER A 110 -7.73 7.46 2.77
CA SER A 110 -8.46 6.67 1.78
C SER A 110 -7.66 5.44 1.43
N LEU A 111 -8.35 4.31 1.28
CA LEU A 111 -7.74 3.07 0.80
C LEU A 111 -7.58 3.11 -0.71
N MET A 112 -6.41 2.73 -1.20
CA MET A 112 -6.05 2.75 -2.61
C MET A 112 -5.38 1.45 -3.04
N MET A 113 -5.50 1.15 -4.32
CA MET A 113 -4.86 0.02 -4.99
C MET A 113 -4.38 0.47 -6.35
N ASN A 114 -3.16 0.09 -6.72
CA ASN A 114 -2.66 0.35 -8.07
C ASN A 114 -1.69 -0.75 -8.54
N PHE A 115 -1.45 -0.76 -9.84
CA PHE A 115 -0.42 -1.54 -10.50
C PHE A 115 0.30 -0.62 -11.49
N TRP A 116 1.61 -0.43 -11.32
CA TRP A 116 2.33 0.62 -12.00
C TRP A 116 3.78 0.24 -12.32
N THR A 117 4.47 1.08 -13.08
CA THR A 117 5.86 0.89 -13.51
C THR A 117 6.70 2.10 -13.11
N PRO A 118 7.65 1.94 -12.17
CA PRO A 118 8.54 3.02 -11.75
C PRO A 118 9.51 3.46 -12.85
N THR A 119 9.91 4.73 -12.80
CA THR A 119 10.95 5.29 -13.67
C THR A 119 12.34 5.29 -13.05
N PHE A 120 12.48 4.95 -11.77
CA PHE A 120 13.77 4.89 -11.07
C PHE A 120 14.34 3.47 -11.06
N ASP A 121 15.65 3.36 -11.21
CA ASP A 121 16.34 2.10 -11.48
C ASP A 121 16.16 1.01 -10.42
N ALA A 122 16.08 1.38 -9.13
CA ALA A 122 16.00 0.39 -8.06
C ALA A 122 14.77 -0.53 -8.18
N TRP A 123 13.63 -0.01 -8.64
CA TRP A 123 12.37 -0.74 -8.76
C TRP A 123 11.96 -0.99 -10.21
N GLY A 124 12.36 -0.09 -11.13
CA GLY A 124 11.95 -0.13 -12.52
C GLY A 124 12.85 -0.98 -13.43
N HIS A 125 14.01 -1.45 -12.96
CA HIS A 125 14.90 -2.23 -13.79
C HIS A 125 14.28 -3.56 -14.21
N GLY A 126 14.63 -4.01 -15.40
CA GLY A 126 14.12 -5.27 -15.94
C GLY A 126 12.71 -5.20 -16.51
N PHE A 127 12.10 -4.02 -16.61
CA PHE A 127 10.83 -3.86 -17.30
C PHE A 127 10.95 -4.18 -18.79
N HIS A 128 10.20 -5.16 -19.24
CA HIS A 128 10.07 -5.51 -20.64
C HIS A 128 8.59 -5.68 -20.99
N PRO A 129 8.04 -4.92 -21.93
CA PRO A 129 6.62 -4.98 -22.29
C PRO A 129 6.22 -6.23 -23.08
N VAL A 130 7.11 -7.20 -23.20
CA VAL A 130 6.84 -8.49 -23.84
C VAL A 130 5.89 -9.28 -22.96
N ASP A 131 4.97 -10.01 -23.58
CA ASP A 131 3.96 -10.85 -22.91
C ASP A 131 2.89 -10.10 -22.12
N MET A 132 2.73 -8.79 -22.35
CA MET A 132 1.56 -8.07 -21.84
C MET A 132 0.26 -8.57 -22.49
N PRO A 133 -0.89 -8.51 -21.80
CA PRO A 133 -1.13 -7.79 -20.56
C PRO A 133 -0.72 -8.57 -19.30
N TRP A 134 -0.32 -7.86 -18.25
CA TRP A 134 -0.10 -8.39 -16.91
C TRP A 134 -1.16 -7.88 -15.94
N TYR A 135 -1.41 -8.63 -14.87
CA TYR A 135 -2.48 -8.35 -13.95
C TYR A 135 -2.01 -8.45 -12.50
N CYS A 136 -2.31 -7.42 -11.72
CA CYS A 136 -2.39 -7.53 -10.27
C CYS A 136 -3.87 -7.75 -9.91
N ILE A 137 -4.16 -8.74 -9.08
CA ILE A 137 -5.54 -9.16 -8.81
C ILE A 137 -5.82 -9.03 -7.31
N PHE A 138 -6.94 -8.38 -6.98
CA PHE A 138 -7.47 -8.27 -5.63
C PHE A 138 -8.76 -9.10 -5.56
N ASP A 139 -8.83 -10.01 -4.59
CA ASP A 139 -9.98 -10.91 -4.40
C ASP A 139 -11.04 -10.26 -3.51
N TYR A 140 -10.59 -9.69 -2.40
CA TYR A 140 -11.44 -8.94 -1.50
C TYR A 140 -10.64 -7.91 -0.69
N VAL A 141 -11.39 -6.99 -0.08
CA VAL A 141 -10.89 -6.07 0.95
C VAL A 141 -11.82 -6.12 2.14
N GLU A 142 -11.26 -6.21 3.34
CA GLU A 142 -11.96 -6.03 4.61
C GLU A 142 -11.39 -4.84 5.35
N THR A 143 -12.23 -4.07 6.01
CA THR A 143 -11.81 -2.98 6.88
C THR A 143 -12.40 -3.12 8.27
N TYR A 144 -11.66 -2.64 9.24
CA TYR A 144 -12.01 -2.65 10.64
C TYR A 144 -11.83 -1.24 11.21
N THR A 145 -12.68 -0.87 12.14
CA THR A 145 -12.58 0.40 12.86
C THR A 145 -12.00 0.14 14.25
N TYR A 146 -11.01 0.95 14.64
CA TYR A 146 -10.48 0.88 16.00
C TYR A 146 -11.49 1.41 17.00
N ASP A 147 -11.78 0.62 18.04
CA ASP A 147 -12.64 1.00 19.15
C ASP A 147 -11.80 1.35 20.39
N HIS A 148 -11.82 2.61 20.76
CA HIS A 148 -11.11 3.12 21.94
C HIS A 148 -11.61 2.54 23.26
N ALA A 149 -12.88 2.10 23.35
CA ALA A 149 -13.47 1.60 24.59
C ALA A 149 -12.97 0.18 24.90
N THR A 150 -12.81 -0.64 23.87
CA THR A 150 -12.36 -2.03 24.00
C THR A 150 -10.87 -2.22 23.74
N ASN A 151 -10.19 -1.17 23.24
CA ASN A 151 -8.81 -1.21 22.74
C ASN A 151 -8.63 -2.29 21.65
N GLY A 152 -9.62 -2.44 20.79
CA GLY A 152 -9.68 -3.48 19.77
C GLY A 152 -10.18 -2.97 18.44
N PHE A 153 -10.42 -3.89 17.52
CA PHE A 153 -10.93 -3.59 16.20
C PHE A 153 -12.28 -4.25 15.99
N GLU A 154 -13.24 -3.49 15.44
CA GLU A 154 -14.55 -3.97 15.06
C GLU A 154 -14.67 -4.02 13.54
N PHE A 155 -15.25 -5.09 13.01
CA PHE A 155 -15.52 -5.22 11.58
C PHE A 155 -16.35 -4.03 11.08
N HIS A 156 -15.91 -3.42 9.99
CA HIS A 156 -16.61 -2.29 9.38
C HIS A 156 -17.33 -2.69 8.09
N TRP A 157 -16.58 -3.14 7.07
CA TRP A 157 -17.15 -3.63 5.82
C TRP A 157 -16.19 -4.56 5.07
N LYS A 158 -16.79 -5.32 4.15
CA LYS A 158 -16.09 -6.16 3.18
C LYS A 158 -16.59 -5.85 1.78
N ASP A 159 -15.69 -5.91 0.81
CA ASP A 159 -15.99 -5.91 -0.62
C ASP A 159 -15.28 -7.09 -1.29
N ASN A 160 -16.04 -7.95 -1.96
CA ASN A 160 -15.51 -9.09 -2.73
C ASN A 160 -15.34 -8.76 -4.22
N PHE A 161 -15.57 -7.51 -4.61
CA PHE A 161 -15.47 -7.05 -5.99
C PHE A 161 -16.34 -7.79 -7.01
N ASP A 162 -17.44 -8.42 -6.56
CA ASP A 162 -18.43 -9.05 -7.46
C ASP A 162 -19.04 -8.02 -8.43
N THR A 163 -19.10 -6.76 -8.00
CA THR A 163 -19.52 -5.61 -8.81
C THR A 163 -18.66 -4.40 -8.44
N PHE A 164 -18.53 -3.43 -9.35
CA PHE A 164 -17.86 -2.18 -9.04
C PHE A 164 -18.82 -1.21 -8.33
N ASP A 165 -18.68 -1.10 -7.01
CA ASP A 165 -19.48 -0.16 -6.20
C ASP A 165 -18.97 1.27 -6.34
N THR A 166 -19.62 2.07 -7.16
CA THR A 166 -19.25 3.47 -7.43
C THR A 166 -19.50 4.41 -6.23
N SER A 167 -20.21 3.96 -5.22
CA SER A 167 -20.37 4.73 -3.97
C SER A 167 -19.15 4.62 -3.06
N ARG A 168 -18.36 3.58 -3.23
CA ARG A 168 -17.15 3.28 -2.44
C ARG A 168 -15.87 3.51 -3.23
N TRP A 169 -15.83 3.08 -4.49
CA TRP A 169 -14.63 3.06 -5.30
C TRP A 169 -14.68 4.09 -6.43
N HIS A 170 -13.54 4.71 -6.65
CA HIS A 170 -13.31 5.59 -7.77
C HIS A 170 -12.14 5.06 -8.60
N LYS A 171 -12.32 4.95 -9.92
CA LYS A 171 -11.24 4.62 -10.85
C LYS A 171 -10.51 5.89 -11.26
N SER A 172 -9.21 5.91 -11.14
CA SER A 172 -8.38 6.94 -11.74
C SER A 172 -8.43 6.86 -13.26
N ASP A 173 -8.55 7.99 -13.93
CA ASP A 173 -8.58 8.07 -15.40
C ASP A 173 -7.71 9.22 -15.88
N ASN A 174 -6.88 8.95 -16.90
CA ASN A 174 -5.93 9.91 -17.48
C ASN A 174 -4.96 10.52 -16.45
N THR A 175 -4.64 9.81 -15.40
CA THR A 175 -3.78 10.29 -14.32
C THR A 175 -2.49 9.47 -14.23
N THR A 176 -1.48 10.10 -13.69
CA THR A 176 -0.22 9.50 -13.27
C THR A 176 0.31 10.27 -12.07
N PHE A 177 1.42 9.84 -11.49
CA PHE A 177 2.13 10.54 -10.42
C PHE A 177 3.64 10.55 -10.71
N ASP A 178 4.39 11.33 -9.97
CA ASP A 178 5.84 11.45 -10.14
C ASP A 178 6.54 10.08 -10.06
N HIS A 179 7.54 9.88 -10.91
CA HIS A 179 8.30 8.64 -11.01
C HIS A 179 7.53 7.41 -11.49
N ASN A 180 6.33 7.60 -12.07
CA ASN A 180 5.53 6.55 -12.68
C ASN A 180 5.46 6.71 -14.20
N SER A 181 5.77 5.66 -14.96
CA SER A 181 5.64 5.64 -16.42
C SER A 181 4.26 5.15 -16.89
N THR A 182 3.43 4.70 -15.98
CA THR A 182 2.06 4.21 -16.28
C THR A 182 1.08 5.37 -16.30
N ILE A 183 0.17 5.37 -17.26
CA ILE A 183 -1.01 6.23 -17.27
C ILE A 183 -2.20 5.36 -16.87
N PHE A 184 -2.85 5.70 -15.75
CA PHE A 184 -4.05 5.00 -15.30
C PHE A 184 -5.23 5.32 -16.22
N ARG A 185 -6.02 4.31 -16.58
CA ARG A 185 -7.21 4.39 -17.41
C ARG A 185 -8.37 3.68 -16.75
N SER A 186 -9.52 4.33 -16.72
CA SER A 186 -10.79 3.69 -16.38
C SER A 186 -11.27 2.89 -17.61
N SER A 187 -11.28 1.60 -17.52
CA SER A 187 -11.81 0.72 -18.58
C SER A 187 -13.25 0.31 -18.25
#